data_0d21580a3fe2019632c55a9c0900a60a
#
_entry.id   0d21580a3fe2019632c55a9c0900a60a
#
_cell.length_a   1.000
_cell.length_b   1.000
_cell.length_c   1.000
_cell.angle_alpha   90.00
_cell.angle_beta   90.00
_cell.angle_gamma   90.00
#
_symmetry.space_group_name_H-M   'P 1'
#
loop_
_entity.id
_entity.type
_entity.pdbx_description
1 polymer ?
#
loop_
_entity_poly.entity_id
_entity_poly.type
_entity_poly.pdbx_seq_one_letter_code
_entity_poly.pdbx_strand_id
1 'polypeptide(L)'
;IRDSNIKIYLAGRSRKRVTNRFSKYILQKYCIYREYDATHQNKLPDSLDYMIHAASNAYPYLIQKNPIETMQDNFCGLMELLQYCVDHTVQNVVYVSSSEIYGRKDNNNPYQENEYGYIDVLNSRSSYPISKRAAETLCASYIAEKDIAVSIVRPGHIYGPTATRKDNRVSTAFA
;
A
#
# COMPACT_ATOMS: atom_id res chain seq x y z
N ILE A 1 1.97 -17.87 -12.40
CA ILE A 1 3.43 -17.75 -12.59
C ILE A 1 3.88 -19.00 -13.34
N ARG A 2 3.60 -19.06 -14.65
CA ARG A 2 4.05 -20.16 -15.51
C ARG A 2 5.25 -19.76 -16.38
N ASP A 3 5.61 -18.49 -16.37
CA ASP A 3 6.73 -17.96 -17.12
C ASP A 3 8.01 -18.08 -16.29
N SER A 4 9.00 -18.80 -16.79
CA SER A 4 10.28 -19.05 -16.12
C SER A 4 11.16 -17.80 -15.98
N ASN A 5 10.79 -16.71 -16.65
CA ASN A 5 11.57 -15.47 -16.68
C ASN A 5 11.13 -14.42 -15.64
N ILE A 6 10.02 -14.67 -14.90
CA ILE A 6 9.54 -13.73 -13.89
C ILE A 6 10.24 -13.96 -12.54
N LYS A 7 10.87 -12.91 -12.01
CA LYS A 7 11.47 -12.87 -10.69
C LYS A 7 10.66 -11.96 -9.77
N ILE A 8 10.14 -12.50 -8.68
CA ILE A 8 9.29 -11.77 -7.74
C ILE A 8 10.05 -11.50 -6.44
N TYR A 9 10.11 -10.25 -6.02
CA TYR A 9 10.57 -9.84 -4.71
C TYR A 9 9.38 -9.62 -3.78
N LEU A 10 9.38 -10.32 -2.64
CA LEU A 10 8.41 -10.15 -1.57
C LEU A 10 9.03 -9.32 -0.47
N ALA A 11 8.57 -8.07 -0.35
CA ALA A 11 9.12 -7.10 0.57
C ALA A 11 8.27 -6.97 1.84
N GLY A 12 8.91 -6.79 3.00
CA GLY A 12 8.21 -6.57 4.28
C GLY A 12 9.12 -6.60 5.49
N ARG A 13 8.66 -6.05 6.61
CA ARG A 13 9.40 -5.91 7.88
C ARG A 13 9.72 -7.25 8.57
N SER A 14 8.94 -8.28 8.33
CA SER A 14 9.09 -9.56 9.03
C SER A 14 9.30 -10.72 8.06
N ARG A 15 10.57 -11.16 7.95
CA ARG A 15 10.91 -12.35 7.18
C ARG A 15 10.03 -13.56 7.54
N LYS A 16 9.84 -13.81 8.84
CA LYS A 16 9.04 -14.93 9.33
C LYS A 16 7.59 -14.89 8.82
N ARG A 17 6.95 -13.70 8.83
CA ARG A 17 5.58 -13.54 8.32
C ARG A 17 5.50 -13.77 6.83
N VAL A 18 6.41 -13.17 6.07
CA VAL A 18 6.45 -13.30 4.61
C VAL A 18 6.74 -14.75 4.21
N THR A 19 7.76 -15.38 4.80
CA THR A 19 8.13 -16.77 4.47
C THR A 19 7.03 -17.76 4.84
N ASN A 20 6.35 -17.58 5.97
CA ASN A 20 5.24 -18.47 6.34
C ASN A 20 4.05 -18.33 5.37
N ARG A 21 3.72 -17.09 4.95
CA ARG A 21 2.59 -16.84 4.06
C ARG A 21 2.84 -17.30 2.62
N PHE A 22 4.06 -17.19 2.15
CA PHE A 22 4.45 -17.50 0.79
C PHE A 22 5.42 -18.69 0.70
N SER A 23 5.46 -19.54 1.73
CA SER A 23 6.42 -20.65 1.85
C SER A 23 6.48 -21.53 0.59
N LYS A 24 5.32 -21.90 0.04
CA LYS A 24 5.23 -22.71 -1.17
C LYS A 24 5.96 -22.08 -2.36
N TYR A 25 5.79 -20.76 -2.55
CA TYR A 25 6.39 -20.03 -3.70
C TYR A 25 7.88 -19.75 -3.49
N ILE A 26 8.29 -19.51 -2.23
CA ILE A 26 9.70 -19.30 -1.88
C ILE A 26 10.48 -20.60 -2.02
N LEU A 27 9.93 -21.73 -1.56
CA LEU A 27 10.52 -23.05 -1.72
C LEU A 27 10.67 -23.47 -3.18
N GLN A 28 9.75 -23.05 -4.04
CA GLN A 28 9.82 -23.26 -5.48
C GLN A 28 10.74 -22.25 -6.21
N LYS A 29 11.45 -21.40 -5.47
CA LYS A 29 12.36 -20.35 -5.99
C LYS A 29 11.72 -19.29 -6.90
N TYR A 30 10.39 -19.20 -6.93
CA TYR A 30 9.69 -18.14 -7.68
C TYR A 30 9.75 -16.77 -7.00
N CYS A 31 9.91 -16.74 -5.67
CA CYS A 31 9.89 -15.53 -4.87
C CYS A 31 11.14 -15.39 -4.01
N ILE A 32 11.63 -14.17 -3.90
CA ILE A 32 12.79 -13.81 -3.06
C ILE A 32 12.31 -12.84 -2.00
N TYR A 33 12.56 -13.15 -0.73
CA TYR A 33 12.31 -12.18 0.35
C TYR A 33 13.31 -11.03 0.31
N ARG A 34 12.80 -9.81 0.52
CA ARG A 34 13.57 -8.61 0.81
C ARG A 34 13.04 -7.94 2.08
N GLU A 35 13.94 -7.51 2.94
CA GLU A 35 13.56 -6.67 4.07
C GLU A 35 13.17 -5.29 3.55
N TYR A 36 12.04 -4.78 4.04
CA TYR A 36 11.52 -3.47 3.68
C TYR A 36 10.75 -2.88 4.86
N ASP A 37 11.08 -1.67 5.24
CA ASP A 37 10.35 -0.87 6.23
C ASP A 37 10.15 0.55 5.67
N ALA A 38 8.88 0.99 5.54
CA ALA A 38 8.54 2.29 4.98
C ALA A 38 9.05 3.49 5.80
N THR A 39 9.48 3.27 7.05
CA THR A 39 10.03 4.30 7.94
C THR A 39 11.56 4.37 7.96
N HIS A 40 12.24 3.48 7.24
CA HIS A 40 13.69 3.37 7.25
C HIS A 40 14.26 3.30 5.84
N GLN A 41 15.52 3.67 5.69
CA GLN A 41 16.22 3.52 4.43
C GLN A 41 16.32 2.05 4.03
N ASN A 42 15.81 1.71 2.85
CA ASN A 42 15.71 0.34 2.36
C ASN A 42 16.75 0.05 1.27
N LYS A 43 17.25 -1.20 1.25
CA LYS A 43 18.03 -1.71 0.12
C LYS A 43 17.10 -2.45 -0.84
N LEU A 44 16.61 -1.75 -1.83
CA LEU A 44 15.83 -2.32 -2.92
C LEU A 44 16.76 -3.03 -3.93
N PRO A 45 16.24 -3.93 -4.78
CA PRO A 45 17.01 -4.52 -5.87
C PRO A 45 17.55 -3.45 -6.83
N ASP A 46 18.72 -3.68 -7.44
CA ASP A 46 19.32 -2.71 -8.36
C ASP A 46 18.49 -2.44 -9.62
N SER A 47 17.55 -3.34 -9.96
CA SER A 47 16.61 -3.15 -11.05
C SER A 47 15.26 -3.82 -10.75
N LEU A 48 14.19 -3.16 -11.12
CA LEU A 48 12.81 -3.65 -11.10
C LEU A 48 12.09 -3.16 -12.36
N ASP A 49 11.35 -4.05 -13.02
CA ASP A 49 10.51 -3.66 -14.15
C ASP A 49 9.16 -3.08 -13.64
N TYR A 50 8.59 -3.68 -12.62
CA TYR A 50 7.28 -3.33 -12.06
C TYR A 50 7.32 -3.31 -10.54
N MET A 51 6.53 -2.43 -9.93
CA MET A 51 6.39 -2.34 -8.48
C MET A 51 4.92 -2.32 -8.06
N ILE A 52 4.59 -3.08 -7.00
CA ILE A 52 3.30 -2.96 -6.32
C ILE A 52 3.57 -2.49 -4.89
N HIS A 53 3.20 -1.24 -4.59
CA HIS A 53 3.32 -0.70 -3.24
C HIS A 53 2.02 -0.85 -2.47
N ALA A 54 1.98 -1.88 -1.61
CA ALA A 54 0.86 -2.18 -0.71
C ALA A 54 1.25 -2.09 0.78
N ALA A 55 2.44 -1.56 1.08
CA ALA A 55 2.91 -1.40 2.45
C ALA A 55 2.19 -0.23 3.11
N SER A 56 1.29 -0.54 4.03
CA SER A 56 0.56 0.43 4.83
C SER A 56 -0.03 -0.25 6.06
N ASN A 57 -0.12 0.51 7.13
CA ASN A 57 -0.82 0.08 8.33
C ASN A 57 -2.32 0.33 8.15
N ALA A 58 -3.06 -0.67 7.69
CA ALA A 58 -4.51 -0.58 7.43
C ALA A 58 -5.37 -1.20 8.55
N TYR A 59 -4.76 -1.53 9.70
CA TYR A 59 -5.47 -2.12 10.83
C TYR A 59 -5.99 -1.00 11.75
N PRO A 60 -7.31 -0.85 11.95
CA PRO A 60 -7.91 0.31 12.64
C PRO A 60 -7.32 0.59 14.04
N TYR A 61 -7.07 -0.45 14.82
CA TYR A 61 -6.46 -0.33 16.15
C TYR A 61 -5.06 0.32 16.09
N LEU A 62 -4.23 -0.10 15.11
CA LEU A 62 -2.87 0.43 14.99
C LEU A 62 -2.87 1.87 14.43
N ILE A 63 -3.81 2.20 13.55
CA ILE A 63 -4.00 3.58 13.07
C ILE A 63 -4.30 4.52 14.23
N GLN A 64 -5.18 4.12 15.14
CA GLN A 64 -5.50 4.92 16.33
C GLN A 64 -4.34 5.00 17.33
N LYS A 65 -3.59 3.92 17.49
CA LYS A 65 -2.47 3.84 18.42
C LYS A 65 -1.25 4.61 17.92
N ASN A 66 -0.97 4.56 16.62
CA ASN A 66 0.24 5.10 16.00
C ASN A 66 -0.11 6.00 14.80
N PRO A 67 -0.83 7.12 15.00
CA PRO A 67 -1.26 7.97 13.88
C PRO A 67 -0.09 8.64 13.15
N ILE A 68 0.99 9.02 13.85
CA ILE A 68 2.18 9.62 13.24
C ILE A 68 2.89 8.61 12.33
N GLU A 69 3.18 7.40 12.82
CA GLU A 69 3.77 6.32 12.04
C GLU A 69 2.92 6.00 10.80
N THR A 70 1.58 6.00 10.97
CA THR A 70 0.65 5.78 9.85
C THR A 70 0.82 6.83 8.75
N MET A 71 1.00 8.10 9.09
CA MET A 71 1.25 9.16 8.11
C MET A 71 2.62 9.03 7.46
N GLN A 72 3.65 8.74 8.25
CA GLN A 72 5.02 8.54 7.76
C GLN A 72 5.10 7.38 6.76
N ASP A 73 4.55 6.21 7.13
CA ASP A 73 4.52 5.04 6.26
C ASP A 73 3.85 5.33 4.90
N ASN A 74 2.70 6.02 4.95
CA ASN A 74 1.90 6.26 3.75
C ASN A 74 2.47 7.36 2.85
N PHE A 75 3.12 8.37 3.39
CA PHE A 75 3.60 9.52 2.63
C PHE A 75 5.12 9.46 2.39
N CYS A 76 5.92 9.44 3.45
CA CYS A 76 7.39 9.44 3.31
C CYS A 76 7.89 8.15 2.68
N GLY A 77 7.37 6.99 3.11
CA GLY A 77 7.75 5.70 2.53
C GLY A 77 7.39 5.58 1.05
N LEU A 78 6.24 6.14 0.64
CA LEU A 78 5.89 6.19 -0.78
C LEU A 78 6.80 7.14 -1.56
N MET A 79 7.15 8.30 -1.00
CA MET A 79 8.02 9.27 -1.65
C MET A 79 9.40 8.67 -1.98
N GLU A 80 10.00 7.95 -1.05
CA GLU A 80 11.28 7.24 -1.28
C GLU A 80 11.15 6.19 -2.40
N LEU A 81 10.04 5.44 -2.42
CA LEU A 81 9.80 4.44 -3.46
C LEU A 81 9.58 5.05 -4.84
N LEU A 82 8.83 6.14 -4.93
CA LEU A 82 8.63 6.85 -6.20
C LEU A 82 9.95 7.44 -6.72
N GLN A 83 10.78 7.98 -5.82
CA GLN A 83 12.12 8.46 -6.20
C GLN A 83 12.99 7.30 -6.70
N TYR A 84 13.01 6.16 -6.00
CA TYR A 84 13.69 4.95 -6.48
C TYR A 84 13.19 4.56 -7.88
N CYS A 85 11.88 4.61 -8.14
CA CYS A 85 11.33 4.26 -9.46
C CYS A 85 11.79 5.20 -10.58
N VAL A 86 11.96 6.48 -10.28
CA VAL A 86 12.58 7.45 -11.21
C VAL A 86 14.02 7.07 -11.50
N ASP A 87 14.82 6.87 -10.44
CA ASP A 87 16.28 6.64 -10.54
C ASP A 87 16.61 5.32 -11.25
N HIS A 88 15.72 4.32 -11.18
CA HIS A 88 15.91 2.98 -11.75
C HIS A 88 15.00 2.68 -12.95
N THR A 89 14.31 3.68 -13.48
CA THR A 89 13.49 3.57 -14.70
C THR A 89 12.45 2.42 -14.62
N VAL A 90 11.76 2.31 -13.48
CA VAL A 90 10.70 1.31 -13.28
C VAL A 90 9.55 1.59 -14.25
N GLN A 91 9.11 0.59 -15.01
CA GLN A 91 8.15 0.76 -16.10
C GLN A 91 6.74 1.15 -15.62
N ASN A 92 6.29 0.59 -14.49
CA ASN A 92 5.00 0.95 -13.90
C ASN A 92 4.97 0.64 -12.39
N VAL A 93 4.30 1.52 -11.66
CA VAL A 93 4.05 1.39 -10.22
C VAL A 93 2.55 1.24 -9.98
N VAL A 94 2.12 0.21 -9.25
CA VAL A 94 0.77 0.12 -8.72
C VAL A 94 0.77 0.58 -7.27
N TYR A 95 0.14 1.71 -7.00
CA TYR A 95 -0.07 2.20 -5.64
C TYR A 95 -1.41 1.73 -5.07
N VAL A 96 -1.36 1.00 -3.96
CA VAL A 96 -2.57 0.54 -3.27
C VAL A 96 -3.01 1.61 -2.26
N SER A 97 -4.01 2.39 -2.65
CA SER A 97 -4.69 3.38 -1.84
C SER A 97 -5.80 2.73 -0.98
N SER A 98 -6.92 3.41 -0.78
CA SER A 98 -8.05 2.92 0.01
C SER A 98 -9.34 3.63 -0.37
N SER A 99 -10.48 2.97 -0.22
CA SER A 99 -11.79 3.63 -0.32
C SER A 99 -12.03 4.67 0.79
N GLU A 100 -11.27 4.64 1.89
CA GLU A 100 -11.37 5.67 2.94
C GLU A 100 -10.99 7.08 2.46
N ILE A 101 -10.29 7.21 1.32
CA ILE A 101 -9.99 8.52 0.72
C ILE A 101 -11.26 9.27 0.29
N TYR A 102 -12.33 8.56 0.01
CA TYR A 102 -13.58 9.20 -0.36
C TYR A 102 -14.21 10.02 0.76
N GLY A 103 -13.92 9.68 2.03
CA GLY A 103 -14.51 10.35 3.18
C GLY A 103 -16.01 10.07 3.31
N ARG A 104 -16.76 10.99 3.92
CA ARG A 104 -18.21 10.90 4.12
C ARG A 104 -18.94 11.89 3.24
N LYS A 105 -20.01 11.46 2.59
CA LYS A 105 -20.97 12.33 1.91
C LYS A 105 -22.37 12.17 2.52
N ASP A 106 -23.23 13.16 2.31
CA ASP A 106 -24.54 13.25 2.95
C ASP A 106 -25.66 12.50 2.18
N ASN A 107 -25.31 11.76 1.14
CA ASN A 107 -26.24 10.94 0.38
C ASN A 107 -25.75 9.49 0.26
N ASN A 108 -26.66 8.58 -0.14
CA ASN A 108 -26.37 7.15 -0.28
C ASN A 108 -25.96 6.73 -1.70
N ASN A 109 -25.68 7.67 -2.60
CA ASN A 109 -25.24 7.34 -3.94
C ASN A 109 -23.83 6.74 -3.92
N PRO A 110 -23.49 5.78 -4.79
CA PRO A 110 -22.13 5.29 -4.94
C PRO A 110 -21.16 6.45 -5.23
N TYR A 111 -19.93 6.35 -4.72
CA TYR A 111 -18.88 7.32 -5.04
C TYR A 111 -18.40 7.14 -6.47
N GLN A 112 -18.16 8.27 -7.15
CA GLN A 112 -17.38 8.32 -8.37
C GLN A 112 -15.90 8.55 -8.05
N GLU A 113 -14.99 8.20 -8.94
CA GLU A 113 -13.54 8.31 -8.67
C GLU A 113 -13.06 9.76 -8.43
N ASN A 114 -13.77 10.75 -8.98
CA ASN A 114 -13.48 12.17 -8.83
C ASN A 114 -14.25 12.85 -7.69
N GLU A 115 -15.02 12.10 -6.88
CA GLU A 115 -15.76 12.64 -5.73
C GLU A 115 -14.93 12.51 -4.45
N TYR A 116 -14.95 13.57 -3.63
CA TYR A 116 -14.27 13.61 -2.33
C TYR A 116 -15.21 14.22 -1.29
N GLY A 117 -15.60 13.41 -0.32
CA GLY A 117 -16.43 13.84 0.80
C GLY A 117 -15.60 14.37 1.98
N TYR A 118 -16.31 14.68 3.06
CA TYR A 118 -15.74 15.25 4.26
C TYR A 118 -14.85 14.26 5.02
N ILE A 119 -13.70 14.75 5.47
CA ILE A 119 -12.84 14.12 6.47
C ILE A 119 -12.49 15.17 7.52
N ASP A 120 -12.72 14.88 8.79
CA ASP A 120 -12.32 15.75 9.89
C ASP A 120 -10.79 15.72 10.05
N VAL A 121 -10.12 16.76 9.56
CA VAL A 121 -8.65 16.83 9.51
C VAL A 121 -7.99 16.98 10.88
N LEU A 122 -8.74 17.40 11.91
CA LEU A 122 -8.23 17.55 13.27
C LEU A 122 -8.40 16.28 14.12
N ASN A 123 -9.09 15.29 13.62
CA ASN A 123 -9.23 14.00 14.28
C ASN A 123 -8.01 13.10 13.96
N SER A 124 -7.30 12.63 14.97
CA SER A 124 -6.12 11.77 14.79
C SER A 124 -6.42 10.46 14.03
N ARG A 125 -7.67 9.95 14.07
CA ARG A 125 -8.11 8.79 13.28
C ARG A 125 -8.04 9.09 11.77
N SER A 126 -8.13 10.35 11.38
CA SER A 126 -8.03 10.77 9.98
C SER A 126 -6.60 10.69 9.42
N SER A 127 -5.60 10.36 10.24
CA SER A 127 -4.22 10.14 9.79
C SER A 127 -4.15 9.17 8.60
N TYR A 128 -4.94 8.11 8.59
CA TYR A 128 -4.95 7.13 7.51
C TYR A 128 -5.60 7.67 6.21
N PRO A 129 -6.88 8.10 6.19
CA PRO A 129 -7.48 8.59 4.96
C PRO A 129 -6.79 9.87 4.43
N ILE A 130 -6.32 10.75 5.30
CA ILE A 130 -5.62 11.97 4.88
C ILE A 130 -4.25 11.63 4.28
N SER A 131 -3.47 10.78 4.91
CA SER A 131 -2.17 10.38 4.34
C SER A 131 -2.33 9.62 3.02
N LYS A 132 -3.41 8.82 2.86
CA LYS A 132 -3.74 8.17 1.58
C LYS A 132 -4.11 9.19 0.49
N ARG A 133 -4.91 10.23 0.80
CA ARG A 133 -5.16 11.36 -0.14
C ARG A 133 -3.87 12.07 -0.53
N ALA A 134 -3.05 12.43 0.45
CA ALA A 134 -1.76 13.08 0.21
C ALA A 134 -0.84 12.20 -0.66
N ALA A 135 -0.83 10.89 -0.42
CA ALA A 135 -0.07 9.93 -1.20
C ALA A 135 -0.56 9.81 -2.66
N GLU A 136 -1.87 9.88 -2.92
CA GLU A 136 -2.39 9.93 -4.29
C GLU A 136 -1.98 11.24 -5.00
N THR A 137 -2.03 12.37 -4.29
CA THR A 137 -1.52 13.65 -4.82
C THR A 137 -0.02 13.57 -5.12
N LEU A 138 0.75 12.91 -4.24
CA LEU A 138 2.18 12.67 -4.49
C LEU A 138 2.42 11.85 -5.75
N CYS A 139 1.64 10.77 -5.97
CA CYS A 139 1.70 10.00 -7.22
C CYS A 139 1.42 10.88 -8.43
N ALA A 140 0.36 11.71 -8.39
CA ALA A 140 0.01 12.63 -9.47
C ALA A 140 1.14 13.65 -9.74
N SER A 141 1.80 14.14 -8.69
CA SER A 141 2.94 15.06 -8.80
C SER A 141 4.14 14.39 -9.48
N TYR A 142 4.47 13.15 -9.10
CA TYR A 142 5.56 12.41 -9.75
C TYR A 142 5.26 12.08 -11.23
N ILE A 143 4.00 11.75 -11.56
CA ILE A 143 3.58 11.59 -12.97
C ILE A 143 3.84 12.89 -13.73
N ALA A 144 3.41 14.03 -13.19
CA ALA A 144 3.51 15.32 -13.86
C ALA A 144 4.95 15.85 -13.99
N GLU A 145 5.80 15.62 -12.98
CA GLU A 145 7.16 16.18 -12.95
C GLU A 145 8.23 15.24 -13.48
N LYS A 146 8.03 13.93 -13.33
CA LYS A 146 9.06 12.90 -13.59
C LYS A 146 8.70 11.92 -14.68
N ASP A 147 7.50 12.06 -15.27
CA ASP A 147 6.98 11.21 -16.35
C ASP A 147 7.00 9.70 -16.04
N ILE A 148 6.77 9.32 -14.79
CA ILE A 148 6.68 7.92 -14.38
C ILE A 148 5.24 7.39 -14.55
N ALA A 149 5.09 6.13 -14.90
CA ALA A 149 3.78 5.48 -14.94
C ALA A 149 3.35 4.99 -13.55
N VAL A 150 2.26 5.54 -13.01
CA VAL A 150 1.66 5.10 -11.75
C VAL A 150 0.19 4.79 -11.93
N SER A 151 -0.23 3.59 -11.53
CA SER A 151 -1.64 3.19 -11.46
C SER A 151 -2.10 3.20 -10.01
N ILE A 152 -3.18 3.91 -9.69
CA ILE A 152 -3.73 3.98 -8.33
C ILE A 152 -4.94 3.06 -8.23
N VAL A 153 -4.96 2.18 -7.22
CA VAL A 153 -6.12 1.32 -6.93
C VAL A 153 -6.68 1.66 -5.54
N ARG A 154 -8.00 1.83 -5.44
CA ARG A 154 -8.74 2.19 -4.22
C ARG A 154 -9.60 1.01 -3.76
N PRO A 155 -9.01 -0.01 -3.12
CA PRO A 155 -9.79 -1.15 -2.67
C PRO A 155 -10.79 -0.74 -1.60
N GLY A 156 -12.00 -1.30 -1.68
CA GLY A 156 -12.99 -1.27 -0.61
C GLY A 156 -12.67 -2.31 0.48
N HIS A 157 -13.68 -2.81 1.16
CA HIS A 157 -13.52 -3.89 2.12
C HIS A 157 -13.28 -5.22 1.40
N ILE A 158 -12.01 -5.63 1.32
CA ILE A 158 -11.62 -6.91 0.75
C ILE A 158 -11.60 -7.97 1.86
N TYR A 159 -12.23 -9.08 1.62
CA TYR A 159 -12.22 -10.26 2.48
C TYR A 159 -11.89 -11.51 1.67
N GLY A 160 -11.42 -12.56 2.35
CA GLY A 160 -11.07 -13.81 1.67
C GLY A 160 -10.43 -14.82 2.62
N PRO A 161 -10.07 -16.02 2.11
CA PRO A 161 -9.58 -17.13 2.92
C PRO A 161 -8.23 -16.88 3.60
N THR A 162 -7.60 -15.74 3.34
CA THR A 162 -6.33 -15.34 3.97
C THR A 162 -6.52 -14.44 5.19
N ALA A 163 -7.76 -14.15 5.58
CA ALA A 163 -8.06 -13.43 6.82
C ALA A 163 -7.51 -14.22 8.03
N THR A 164 -6.94 -13.52 8.98
CA THR A 164 -6.41 -14.13 10.21
C THR A 164 -7.43 -14.05 11.33
N ARG A 165 -7.39 -15.00 12.29
CA ARG A 165 -8.26 -14.97 13.50
C ARG A 165 -8.12 -13.68 14.33
N LYS A 166 -7.08 -12.90 14.12
CA LYS A 166 -6.84 -11.61 14.80
C LYS A 166 -7.41 -10.41 14.03
N ASP A 167 -7.93 -10.64 12.84
CA ASP A 167 -8.54 -9.60 12.03
C ASP A 167 -9.97 -9.36 12.55
N ASN A 168 -10.18 -8.26 13.26
CA ASN A 168 -11.47 -7.89 13.85
C ASN A 168 -12.27 -6.91 12.98
N ARG A 169 -11.92 -6.80 11.71
CA ARG A 169 -12.78 -6.07 10.76
C ARG A 169 -14.13 -6.79 10.64
N VAL A 170 -15.20 -6.00 10.48
CA VAL A 170 -16.57 -6.51 10.48
C VAL A 170 -16.75 -7.72 9.55
N SER A 171 -16.22 -7.66 8.34
CA SER A 171 -16.31 -8.75 7.35
C SER A 171 -15.62 -10.05 7.77
N THR A 172 -14.62 -9.99 8.66
CA THR A 172 -13.86 -11.15 9.14
C THR A 172 -14.33 -11.61 10.52
N ALA A 173 -14.99 -10.75 11.28
CA ALA A 173 -15.53 -11.08 12.60
C ALA A 173 -16.79 -11.94 12.50
N PHE A 174 -17.49 -11.92 11.36
CA PHE A 174 -18.73 -12.69 11.12
C PHE A 174 -18.53 -13.87 10.15
N ALA A 175 -17.30 -14.13 9.68
CA ALA A 175 -16.95 -15.29 8.85
C ALA A 175 -16.34 -16.41 9.70
#